data_9fecaaf66272c9bc10f9069b0f465415
#
_entry.id   9fecaaf66272c9bc10f9069b0f465415
#
_cell.length_a   1.000
_cell.length_b   1.000
_cell.length_c   1.000
_cell.angle_alpha   90.00
_cell.angle_beta   90.00
_cell.angle_gamma   90.00
#
_symmetry.space_group_name_H-M   'P 1'
#
loop_
_entity.id
_entity.type
_entity.pdbx_description
1 polymer ?
#
loop_
_entity_poly.entity_id
_entity_poly.type
_entity_poly.pdbx_seq_one_letter_code
_entity_poly.pdbx_strand_id
1 'polypeptide(L)'
;YFLDDIGRLQLKAATPIFIEPDPHAPIEIARHKTAIDRNHLSAPMQLLARHGYLNGDRSILDYGCGKGDDLTELEAHGIDCIGWDPAHRPDTDPIISDIVNLGFVLNVIEDRAERDLTLQRAWEYADQLLIVSVMVAGESIIRQFEPYKDGIITSINTFQKYYSQSEIRSYLETTIGQSAIAVGQGIFILFKDKLEEQMFLLKRQHVTRDWKQLTQRERRSASKDISTELIDKHQALFDDFWSTTLDLGRIPANSEFEYSEQLRRVAGSH
;
A
#
# COMPACT_ATOMS: atom_id res chain seq x y z
N TYR A 1 18.15 -22.56 39.56
CA TYR A 1 18.91 -23.81 39.82
C TYR A 1 19.03 -24.01 41.31
N PHE A 2 18.79 -25.20 41.78
CA PHE A 2 19.14 -25.62 43.15
C PHE A 2 19.71 -27.04 43.10
N LEU A 3 20.52 -27.40 44.10
CA LEU A 3 21.05 -28.74 44.25
C LEU A 3 20.06 -29.54 45.09
N ASP A 4 19.69 -30.75 44.64
CA ASP A 4 18.95 -31.70 45.49
C ASP A 4 19.84 -32.33 46.56
N ASP A 5 19.25 -33.09 47.48
CA ASP A 5 19.97 -33.71 48.61
C ASP A 5 21.08 -34.68 48.19
N ILE A 6 21.25 -34.93 46.90
CA ILE A 6 22.29 -35.80 46.32
C ILE A 6 23.22 -35.00 45.36
N GLY A 7 23.16 -33.65 45.38
CA GLY A 7 24.05 -32.78 44.64
C GLY A 7 23.79 -32.71 43.12
N ARG A 8 22.60 -33.06 42.65
CA ARG A 8 22.22 -32.91 41.24
C ARG A 8 21.58 -31.54 41.00
N LEU A 9 22.02 -30.89 39.96
CA LEU A 9 21.42 -29.62 39.48
C LEU A 9 20.01 -29.86 38.97
N GLN A 10 19.03 -29.26 39.62
CA GLN A 10 17.66 -29.27 39.14
C GLN A 10 17.27 -27.88 38.65
N LEU A 11 16.58 -27.83 37.51
CA LEU A 11 15.90 -26.65 37.00
C LEU A 11 14.59 -26.48 37.79
N LYS A 12 14.51 -25.43 38.59
CA LYS A 12 13.22 -25.02 39.12
C LYS A 12 12.41 -24.52 37.91
N ALA A 13 11.32 -25.21 37.57
CA ALA A 13 10.39 -24.73 36.60
C ALA A 13 9.95 -23.32 37.01
N ALA A 14 10.38 -22.31 36.30
CA ALA A 14 9.85 -20.97 36.48
C ALA A 14 8.36 -21.07 36.16
N THR A 15 7.50 -20.85 37.14
CA THR A 15 6.09 -20.62 36.87
C THR A 15 6.03 -19.45 35.91
N PRO A 16 5.45 -19.58 34.72
CA PRO A 16 5.33 -18.43 33.81
C PRO A 16 4.54 -17.37 34.57
N ILE A 17 5.19 -16.25 34.86
CA ILE A 17 4.51 -15.07 35.37
C ILE A 17 3.72 -14.56 34.16
N PHE A 18 2.43 -14.85 34.14
CA PHE A 18 1.49 -14.16 33.25
C PHE A 18 1.44 -12.71 33.73
N ILE A 19 2.24 -11.87 33.11
CA ILE A 19 2.07 -10.41 33.21
C ILE A 19 0.86 -10.15 32.33
N GLU A 20 -0.28 -9.84 32.94
CA GLU A 20 -1.40 -9.29 32.16
C GLU A 20 -0.88 -8.04 31.43
N PRO A 21 -1.06 -7.94 30.11
CA PRO A 21 -0.62 -6.76 29.37
C PRO A 21 -1.34 -5.55 29.97
N ASP A 22 -0.59 -4.52 30.29
CA ASP A 22 -1.12 -3.25 30.76
C ASP A 22 -2.08 -2.71 29.68
N PRO A 23 -3.38 -2.57 29.95
CA PRO A 23 -4.33 -2.06 28.97
C PRO A 23 -4.05 -0.61 28.54
N HIS A 24 -3.14 0.09 29.23
CA HIS A 24 -2.69 1.44 28.90
C HIS A 24 -1.27 1.49 28.32
N ALA A 25 -0.61 0.34 28.12
CA ALA A 25 0.68 0.32 27.45
C ALA A 25 0.54 0.86 26.01
N PRO A 26 1.45 1.72 25.56
CA PRO A 26 1.42 2.20 24.19
C PRO A 26 1.53 1.02 23.23
N ILE A 27 0.60 0.94 22.27
CA ILE A 27 0.60 -0.11 21.26
C ILE A 27 1.88 0.07 20.42
N GLU A 28 2.75 -0.93 20.43
CA GLU A 28 3.91 -0.94 19.55
C GLU A 28 3.47 -1.27 18.12
N ILE A 29 3.58 -0.28 17.23
CA ILE A 29 3.13 -0.41 15.84
C ILE A 29 4.25 -1.01 15.00
N ALA A 30 3.99 -2.20 14.44
CA ALA A 30 4.95 -2.97 13.66
C ALA A 30 4.98 -2.54 12.18
N ARG A 31 5.39 -1.30 11.88
CA ARG A 31 5.39 -0.72 10.52
C ARG A 31 6.13 -1.58 9.48
N HIS A 32 7.23 -2.24 9.86
CA HIS A 32 8.01 -3.11 8.97
C HIS A 32 7.21 -4.29 8.39
N LYS A 33 6.11 -4.69 9.04
CA LYS A 33 5.24 -5.77 8.56
C LYS A 33 4.27 -5.33 7.46
N THR A 34 4.22 -4.06 7.12
CA THR A 34 3.34 -3.54 6.06
C THR A 34 3.91 -3.74 4.65
N ALA A 35 5.23 -3.97 4.53
CA ALA A 35 5.86 -4.25 3.24
C ALA A 35 5.43 -5.64 2.73
N ILE A 36 4.82 -5.67 1.55
CA ILE A 36 4.34 -6.89 0.86
C ILE A 36 5.32 -7.33 -0.22
N ASP A 37 5.37 -8.63 -0.50
CA ASP A 37 6.10 -9.17 -1.65
C ASP A 37 5.22 -9.11 -2.90
N ARG A 38 5.78 -8.64 -4.01
CA ARG A 38 5.12 -8.52 -5.31
C ARG A 38 6.00 -9.11 -6.40
N ASN A 39 5.36 -9.67 -7.42
CA ASN A 39 6.05 -10.23 -8.60
C ASN A 39 5.84 -9.34 -9.85
N HIS A 40 5.41 -8.09 -9.66
CA HIS A 40 5.15 -7.12 -10.73
C HIS A 40 5.17 -5.71 -10.15
N LEU A 41 5.30 -4.72 -11.02
CA LEU A 41 5.29 -3.32 -10.63
C LEU A 41 4.04 -2.94 -9.83
N SER A 42 4.21 -2.08 -8.84
CA SER A 42 3.11 -1.49 -8.08
C SER A 42 2.16 -0.68 -8.97
N ALA A 43 0.95 -0.46 -8.51
CA ALA A 43 -0.05 0.29 -9.26
C ALA A 43 0.42 1.71 -9.67
N PRO A 44 1.09 2.52 -8.81
CA PRO A 44 1.64 3.79 -9.23
C PRO A 44 2.72 3.65 -10.30
N MET A 45 3.64 2.68 -10.20
CA MET A 45 4.67 2.44 -11.21
C MET A 45 4.07 2.00 -12.55
N GLN A 46 3.06 1.13 -12.53
CA GLN A 46 2.32 0.75 -13.75
C GLN A 46 1.64 1.95 -14.41
N LEU A 47 1.14 2.92 -13.62
CA LEU A 47 0.57 4.15 -14.16
C LEU A 47 1.64 5.05 -14.75
N LEU A 48 2.81 5.19 -14.12
CA LEU A 48 3.94 5.91 -14.70
C LEU A 48 4.37 5.29 -16.03
N ALA A 49 4.49 3.95 -16.12
CA ALA A 49 4.77 3.23 -17.35
C ALA A 49 3.73 3.54 -18.44
N ARG A 50 2.45 3.45 -18.10
CA ARG A 50 1.32 3.71 -19.02
C ARG A 50 1.32 5.13 -19.58
N HIS A 51 1.78 6.09 -18.78
CA HIS A 51 1.88 7.50 -19.20
C HIS A 51 3.22 7.84 -19.86
N GLY A 52 4.12 6.85 -20.06
CA GLY A 52 5.40 7.02 -20.75
C GLY A 52 6.49 7.68 -19.90
N TYR A 53 6.39 7.60 -18.57
CA TYR A 53 7.40 8.15 -17.65
C TYR A 53 8.54 7.18 -17.34
N LEU A 54 8.35 5.87 -17.56
CA LEU A 54 9.36 4.83 -17.34
C LEU A 54 10.04 4.42 -18.65
N ASN A 55 10.66 5.39 -19.33
CA ASN A 55 11.36 5.18 -20.61
C ASN A 55 12.89 5.16 -20.47
N GLY A 56 13.41 5.28 -19.27
CA GLY A 56 14.85 5.31 -18.98
C GLY A 56 15.51 6.69 -19.07
N ASP A 57 14.76 7.74 -19.48
CA ASP A 57 15.31 9.10 -19.61
C ASP A 57 15.25 9.89 -18.29
N ARG A 58 14.62 9.35 -17.26
CA ARG A 58 14.35 10.02 -15.98
C ARG A 58 14.88 9.20 -14.81
N SER A 59 15.50 9.88 -13.87
CA SER A 59 15.87 9.31 -12.57
C SER A 59 14.63 9.09 -11.71
N ILE A 60 14.61 7.97 -10.97
CA ILE A 60 13.47 7.57 -10.16
C ILE A 60 13.93 7.30 -8.73
N LEU A 61 13.22 7.88 -7.76
CA LEU A 61 13.34 7.55 -6.34
C LEU A 61 12.04 6.90 -5.85
N ASP A 62 12.13 5.68 -5.34
CA ASP A 62 11.06 5.02 -4.61
C ASP A 62 11.21 5.29 -3.11
N TYR A 63 10.49 6.30 -2.61
CA TYR A 63 10.57 6.77 -1.23
C TYR A 63 9.59 6.01 -0.35
N GLY A 64 10.10 5.06 0.43
CA GLY A 64 9.33 4.05 1.15
C GLY A 64 9.14 2.78 0.31
N CYS A 65 10.24 2.32 -0.30
CA CYS A 65 10.25 1.20 -1.25
C CYS A 65 9.99 -0.17 -0.61
N GLY A 66 9.91 -0.25 0.72
CA GLY A 66 9.79 -1.52 1.43
C GLY A 66 10.91 -2.50 1.06
N LYS A 67 10.56 -3.71 0.65
CA LYS A 67 11.53 -4.75 0.26
C LYS A 67 12.22 -4.49 -1.08
N GLY A 68 11.74 -3.52 -1.88
CA GLY A 68 12.34 -3.11 -3.15
C GLY A 68 11.90 -3.91 -4.36
N ASP A 69 10.67 -4.43 -4.37
CA ASP A 69 10.16 -5.20 -5.50
C ASP A 69 10.05 -4.37 -6.78
N ASP A 70 9.61 -3.09 -6.66
CA ASP A 70 9.58 -2.18 -7.80
C ASP A 70 10.98 -1.90 -8.35
N LEU A 71 12.01 -1.80 -7.48
CA LEU A 71 13.39 -1.61 -7.91
C LEU A 71 13.88 -2.79 -8.73
N THR A 72 13.65 -4.01 -8.22
CA THR A 72 14.07 -5.25 -8.90
C THR A 72 13.41 -5.39 -10.27
N GLU A 73 12.13 -5.04 -10.36
CA GLU A 73 11.37 -5.12 -11.61
C GLU A 73 11.81 -4.05 -12.62
N LEU A 74 12.08 -2.82 -12.16
CA LEU A 74 12.59 -1.74 -13.01
C LEU A 74 14.00 -2.04 -13.52
N GLU A 75 14.89 -2.53 -12.66
CA GLU A 75 16.25 -2.93 -13.02
C GLU A 75 16.24 -4.04 -14.08
N ALA A 76 15.34 -5.04 -13.94
CA ALA A 76 15.17 -6.10 -14.94
C ALA A 76 14.78 -5.56 -16.33
N HIS A 77 14.19 -4.36 -16.40
CA HIS A 77 13.84 -3.65 -17.64
C HIS A 77 14.86 -2.59 -18.04
N GLY A 78 16.01 -2.51 -17.36
CA GLY A 78 17.08 -1.54 -17.64
C GLY A 78 16.75 -0.11 -17.25
N ILE A 79 15.89 0.08 -16.26
CA ILE A 79 15.51 1.39 -15.70
C ILE A 79 16.11 1.53 -14.32
N ASP A 80 16.98 2.51 -14.13
CA ASP A 80 17.60 2.78 -12.85
C ASP A 80 16.59 3.42 -11.89
N CYS A 81 16.47 2.83 -10.70
CA CYS A 81 15.63 3.32 -9.62
C CYS A 81 16.37 3.24 -8.29
N ILE A 82 16.38 4.31 -7.54
CA ILE A 82 16.92 4.34 -6.19
C ILE A 82 15.77 4.11 -5.20
N GLY A 83 15.96 3.21 -4.23
CA GLY A 83 14.96 2.95 -3.20
C GLY A 83 15.48 3.28 -1.82
N TRP A 84 14.67 3.98 -1.04
CA TRP A 84 14.91 4.23 0.37
C TRP A 84 13.71 3.77 1.20
N ASP A 85 14.00 3.11 2.32
CA ASP A 85 12.98 2.70 3.30
C ASP A 85 13.60 2.63 4.70
N PRO A 86 13.00 3.24 5.72
CA PRO A 86 13.61 3.33 7.05
C PRO A 86 13.77 1.98 7.75
N ALA A 87 13.00 0.96 7.37
CA ALA A 87 13.04 -0.37 7.99
C ALA A 87 13.83 -1.39 7.16
N HIS A 88 13.75 -1.31 5.83
CA HIS A 88 14.30 -2.32 4.93
C HIS A 88 15.56 -1.88 4.18
N ARG A 89 15.74 -0.57 3.96
CA ARG A 89 16.88 0.03 3.24
C ARG A 89 17.34 1.34 3.90
N PRO A 90 17.67 1.33 5.21
CA PRO A 90 18.02 2.55 5.95
C PRO A 90 19.39 3.14 5.51
N ASP A 91 20.26 2.30 4.97
CA ASP A 91 21.64 2.68 4.58
C ASP A 91 21.73 3.38 3.22
N THR A 92 20.62 3.49 2.49
CA THR A 92 20.55 4.21 1.22
C THR A 92 20.15 5.65 1.49
N ASP A 93 20.92 6.61 1.01
CA ASP A 93 20.53 8.03 1.09
C ASP A 93 19.57 8.37 -0.07
N PRO A 94 18.39 8.92 0.20
CA PRO A 94 17.51 9.41 -0.85
C PRO A 94 18.13 10.62 -1.55
N ILE A 95 18.05 10.66 -2.87
CA ILE A 95 18.58 11.75 -3.69
C ILE A 95 17.48 12.42 -4.49
N ILE A 96 17.71 13.69 -4.87
CA ILE A 96 16.81 14.40 -5.77
C ILE A 96 16.74 13.63 -7.09
N SER A 97 15.53 13.35 -7.54
CA SER A 97 15.24 12.58 -8.74
C SER A 97 14.11 13.22 -9.53
N ASP A 98 14.10 13.02 -10.85
CA ASP A 98 13.03 13.54 -11.70
C ASP A 98 11.65 13.11 -11.23
N ILE A 99 11.54 11.85 -10.85
CA ILE A 99 10.29 11.23 -10.39
C ILE A 99 10.49 10.66 -8.99
N VAL A 100 9.59 11.00 -8.08
CA VAL A 100 9.53 10.36 -6.77
C VAL A 100 8.22 9.59 -6.65
N ASN A 101 8.31 8.32 -6.24
CA ASN A 101 7.16 7.51 -5.87
C ASN A 101 7.02 7.49 -4.34
N LEU A 102 5.88 7.87 -3.83
CA LEU A 102 5.46 7.70 -2.43
C LEU A 102 4.28 6.72 -2.39
N GLY A 103 4.62 5.45 -2.56
CA GLY A 103 3.67 4.37 -2.79
C GLY A 103 3.14 3.73 -1.51
N PHE A 104 1.90 4.00 -1.10
CA PHE A 104 1.23 3.40 0.07
C PHE A 104 1.92 3.64 1.42
N VAL A 105 2.76 4.67 1.53
CA VAL A 105 3.48 5.03 2.75
C VAL A 105 2.59 5.82 3.71
N LEU A 106 1.83 6.80 3.21
CA LEU A 106 1.03 7.69 4.05
C LEU A 106 -0.07 6.99 4.84
N ASN A 107 -0.50 5.82 4.41
CA ASN A 107 -1.55 5.08 5.09
C ASN A 107 -1.03 4.19 6.24
N VAL A 108 0.29 3.99 6.37
CA VAL A 108 0.88 3.15 7.42
C VAL A 108 1.56 3.94 8.54
N ILE A 109 1.63 5.25 8.43
CA ILE A 109 2.19 6.15 9.45
C ILE A 109 1.04 6.63 10.35
N GLU A 110 1.08 6.31 11.64
CA GLU A 110 0.04 6.63 12.61
C GLU A 110 0.11 8.05 13.15
N ASP A 111 1.26 8.71 13.03
CA ASP A 111 1.42 10.10 13.43
C ASP A 111 1.19 11.05 12.26
N ARG A 112 0.27 12.00 12.44
CA ARG A 112 -0.09 12.93 11.39
C ARG A 112 1.03 13.89 11.03
N ALA A 113 1.78 14.39 12.03
CA ALA A 113 2.87 15.31 11.77
C ALA A 113 4.01 14.63 11.02
N GLU A 114 4.28 13.36 11.33
CA GLU A 114 5.23 12.54 10.59
C GLU A 114 4.76 12.29 9.15
N ARG A 115 3.45 12.06 8.91
CA ARG A 115 2.90 11.94 7.54
C ARG A 115 3.09 13.23 6.74
N ASP A 116 2.80 14.39 7.37
CA ASP A 116 2.97 15.70 6.73
C ASP A 116 4.45 15.92 6.36
N LEU A 117 5.37 15.62 7.27
CA LEU A 117 6.81 15.72 7.04
C LEU A 117 7.29 14.75 5.96
N THR A 118 6.79 13.51 5.98
CA THR A 118 7.14 12.48 4.97
C THR A 118 6.71 12.92 3.57
N LEU A 119 5.49 13.45 3.44
CA LEU A 119 4.99 13.98 2.18
C LEU A 119 5.79 15.19 1.69
N GLN A 120 6.11 16.13 2.58
CA GLN A 120 6.93 17.30 2.25
C GLN A 120 8.34 16.89 1.79
N ARG A 121 9.00 15.97 2.50
CA ARG A 121 10.32 15.45 2.11
C ARG A 121 10.29 14.73 0.76
N ALA A 122 9.30 13.88 0.53
CA ALA A 122 9.14 13.24 -0.77
C ALA A 122 8.95 14.27 -1.90
N TRP A 123 8.22 15.36 -1.62
CA TRP A 123 8.08 16.47 -2.55
C TRP A 123 9.39 17.22 -2.78
N GLU A 124 10.21 17.44 -1.76
CA GLU A 124 11.52 18.11 -1.87
C GLU A 124 12.48 17.31 -2.74
N TYR A 125 12.45 15.96 -2.66
CA TYR A 125 13.27 15.09 -3.50
C TYR A 125 12.80 15.01 -4.95
N ALA A 126 11.57 15.39 -5.27
CA ALA A 126 11.08 15.40 -6.65
C ALA A 126 11.58 16.63 -7.40
N ASP A 127 12.18 16.44 -8.57
CA ASP A 127 12.56 17.55 -9.47
C ASP A 127 11.45 17.88 -10.48
N GLN A 128 10.78 16.89 -11.04
CA GLN A 128 9.70 17.08 -12.02
C GLN A 128 8.31 16.73 -11.45
N LEU A 129 8.16 15.54 -10.88
CA LEU A 129 6.87 15.09 -10.34
C LEU A 129 6.98 14.16 -9.13
N LEU A 130 5.95 14.21 -8.30
CA LEU A 130 5.70 13.27 -7.23
C LEU A 130 4.44 12.45 -7.56
N ILE A 131 4.53 11.11 -7.56
CA ILE A 131 3.36 10.24 -7.57
C ILE A 131 3.10 9.72 -6.16
N VAL A 132 1.87 9.86 -5.70
CA VAL A 132 1.44 9.42 -4.36
C VAL A 132 0.33 8.40 -4.52
N SER A 133 0.41 7.30 -3.79
CA SER A 133 -0.69 6.34 -3.70
C SER A 133 -1.04 6.02 -2.25
N VAL A 134 -2.33 5.82 -2.01
CA VAL A 134 -2.88 5.44 -0.70
C VAL A 134 -4.01 4.42 -0.85
N MET A 135 -4.29 3.72 0.24
CA MET A 135 -5.46 2.85 0.34
C MET A 135 -6.73 3.69 0.45
N VAL A 136 -7.71 3.38 -0.40
CA VAL A 136 -9.02 4.04 -0.38
C VAL A 136 -10.09 3.03 0.01
N ALA A 137 -10.89 3.36 1.01
CA ALA A 137 -12.04 2.54 1.40
C ALA A 137 -13.23 3.42 1.80
N GLY A 138 -14.43 2.84 1.69
CA GLY A 138 -15.65 3.46 2.18
C GLY A 138 -15.81 3.28 3.70
N GLU A 139 -16.59 4.17 4.32
CA GLU A 139 -16.86 4.13 5.77
C GLU A 139 -17.42 2.79 6.27
N SER A 140 -18.18 2.08 5.44
CA SER A 140 -18.76 0.78 5.80
C SER A 140 -17.71 -0.30 6.08
N ILE A 141 -16.56 -0.21 5.42
CA ILE A 141 -15.42 -1.10 5.62
C ILE A 141 -14.68 -0.70 6.88
N ILE A 142 -14.41 0.60 7.04
CA ILE A 142 -13.61 1.14 8.16
C ILE A 142 -14.29 0.86 9.52
N ARG A 143 -15.63 0.92 9.59
CA ARG A 143 -16.40 0.69 10.82
C ARG A 143 -16.29 -0.73 11.39
N GLN A 144 -15.72 -1.66 10.66
CA GLN A 144 -15.53 -3.05 11.09
C GLN A 144 -14.27 -3.25 11.95
N PHE A 145 -13.39 -2.24 12.00
CA PHE A 145 -12.12 -2.29 12.71
C PHE A 145 -12.14 -1.43 13.97
N GLU A 146 -11.24 -1.76 14.88
CA GLU A 146 -11.03 -0.95 16.08
C GLU A 146 -10.34 0.37 15.70
N PRO A 147 -10.96 1.52 15.99
CA PRO A 147 -10.40 2.82 15.63
C PRO A 147 -9.15 3.13 16.47
N TYR A 148 -8.12 3.64 15.83
CA TYR A 148 -6.93 4.13 16.48
C TYR A 148 -6.47 5.44 15.82
N LYS A 149 -6.42 6.54 16.60
CA LYS A 149 -6.17 7.90 16.08
C LYS A 149 -7.13 8.21 14.92
N ASP A 150 -6.59 8.51 13.74
CA ASP A 150 -7.36 8.80 12.52
C ASP A 150 -7.38 7.61 11.52
N GLY A 151 -7.07 6.41 12.01
CA GLY A 151 -7.08 5.16 11.26
C GLY A 151 -7.53 3.99 12.13
N ILE A 152 -6.96 2.84 11.87
CA ILE A 152 -7.25 1.56 12.56
C ILE A 152 -5.96 0.82 12.92
N ILE A 153 -6.04 -0.11 13.87
CA ILE A 153 -5.00 -1.11 14.10
C ILE A 153 -5.46 -2.44 13.55
N THR A 154 -4.60 -3.10 12.80
CA THR A 154 -4.84 -4.45 12.28
C THR A 154 -4.46 -5.54 13.31
N SER A 155 -4.89 -6.77 13.08
CA SER A 155 -4.59 -7.92 13.94
C SER A 155 -3.09 -8.22 14.12
N ILE A 156 -2.24 -7.74 13.21
CA ILE A 156 -0.78 -7.89 13.28
C ILE A 156 -0.06 -6.66 13.85
N ASN A 157 -0.81 -5.80 14.56
CA ASN A 157 -0.33 -4.55 15.17
C ASN A 157 0.29 -3.57 14.15
N THR A 158 -0.26 -3.47 12.97
CA THR A 158 0.07 -2.42 12.01
C THR A 158 -1.00 -1.35 12.00
N PHE A 159 -0.60 -0.09 11.84
CA PHE A 159 -1.54 1.01 11.62
C PHE A 159 -1.95 1.06 10.16
N GLN A 160 -3.23 1.36 9.89
CA GLN A 160 -3.74 1.57 8.55
C GLN A 160 -4.73 2.73 8.53
N LYS A 161 -4.46 3.72 7.70
CA LYS A 161 -5.43 4.78 7.40
C LYS A 161 -5.99 4.56 6.00
N TYR A 162 -7.30 4.52 5.93
CA TYR A 162 -8.05 4.53 4.68
C TYR A 162 -8.54 5.95 4.39
N TYR A 163 -8.36 6.38 3.16
CA TYR A 163 -8.78 7.71 2.72
C TYR A 163 -10.02 7.61 1.82
N SER A 164 -10.83 8.67 1.78
CA SER A 164 -11.68 8.90 0.64
C SER A 164 -10.89 9.58 -0.48
N GLN A 165 -11.36 9.46 -1.73
CA GLN A 165 -10.68 10.09 -2.87
C GLN A 165 -10.60 11.62 -2.75
N SER A 166 -11.61 12.25 -2.15
CA SER A 166 -11.65 13.69 -1.90
C SER A 166 -10.75 14.10 -0.75
N GLU A 167 -10.71 13.30 0.32
CA GLU A 167 -9.87 13.57 1.50
C GLU A 167 -8.39 13.57 1.12
N ILE A 168 -7.92 12.52 0.43
CA ILE A 168 -6.51 12.47 0.04
C ILE A 168 -6.14 13.59 -0.92
N ARG A 169 -7.01 13.93 -1.89
CA ARG A 169 -6.75 15.08 -2.75
C ARG A 169 -6.57 16.36 -1.95
N SER A 170 -7.51 16.71 -1.09
CA SER A 170 -7.45 17.91 -0.27
C SER A 170 -6.22 17.91 0.65
N TYR A 171 -5.87 16.75 1.20
CA TYR A 171 -4.69 16.60 2.03
C TYR A 171 -3.40 16.90 1.25
N LEU A 172 -3.22 16.32 0.06
CA LEU A 172 -2.06 16.56 -0.79
C LEU A 172 -1.96 18.03 -1.21
N GLU A 173 -3.07 18.60 -1.69
CA GLU A 173 -3.12 20.00 -2.14
C GLU A 173 -2.85 21.00 -1.01
N THR A 174 -3.37 20.73 0.20
CA THR A 174 -3.15 21.61 1.36
C THR A 174 -1.72 21.53 1.88
N THR A 175 -1.13 20.33 1.91
CA THR A 175 0.21 20.11 2.47
C THR A 175 1.32 20.58 1.53
N ILE A 176 1.14 20.40 0.22
CA ILE A 176 2.16 20.74 -0.79
C ILE A 176 1.91 22.10 -1.45
N GLY A 177 0.67 22.57 -1.51
CA GLY A 177 0.32 23.80 -2.22
C GLY A 177 0.27 23.68 -3.73
N GLN A 178 0.19 22.45 -4.27
CA GLN A 178 0.10 22.17 -5.70
C GLN A 178 -1.14 21.33 -6.02
N SER A 179 -1.61 21.41 -7.27
CA SER A 179 -2.76 20.62 -7.74
C SER A 179 -2.43 19.13 -7.74
N ALA A 180 -3.30 18.30 -7.16
CA ALA A 180 -3.18 16.86 -7.18
C ALA A 180 -4.07 16.24 -8.27
N ILE A 181 -3.46 15.70 -9.32
CA ILE A 181 -4.16 15.13 -10.47
C ILE A 181 -4.42 13.65 -10.22
N ALA A 182 -5.69 13.26 -10.07
CA ALA A 182 -6.06 11.87 -9.93
C ALA A 182 -5.80 11.10 -11.23
N VAL A 183 -4.99 10.05 -11.17
CA VAL A 183 -4.67 9.14 -12.28
C VAL A 183 -5.22 7.74 -12.07
N GLY A 184 -5.60 7.42 -10.84
CA GLY A 184 -6.24 6.17 -10.44
C GLY A 184 -7.00 6.35 -9.12
N GLN A 185 -7.60 5.26 -8.64
CA GLN A 185 -8.23 5.24 -7.33
C GLN A 185 -7.13 5.31 -6.27
N GLY A 186 -7.16 6.35 -5.42
CA GLY A 186 -6.12 6.61 -4.42
C GLY A 186 -4.76 6.98 -4.99
N ILE A 187 -4.62 7.24 -6.30
CA ILE A 187 -3.33 7.54 -6.93
C ILE A 187 -3.39 8.92 -7.60
N PHE A 188 -2.42 9.76 -7.25
CA PHE A 188 -2.32 11.15 -7.67
C PHE A 188 -0.92 11.47 -8.16
N ILE A 189 -0.83 12.38 -9.14
CA ILE A 189 0.43 13.00 -9.59
C ILE A 189 0.37 14.48 -9.26
N LEU A 190 1.48 14.99 -8.71
CA LEU A 190 1.74 16.40 -8.47
C LEU A 190 2.95 16.80 -9.31
N PHE A 191 2.85 17.86 -10.08
CA PHE A 191 3.92 18.36 -10.95
C PHE A 191 4.62 19.56 -10.32
N LYS A 192 5.94 19.65 -10.49
CA LYS A 192 6.72 20.85 -10.12
C LYS A 192 6.45 21.99 -11.07
N ASP A 193 6.41 21.67 -12.38
CA ASP A 193 6.17 22.66 -13.42
C ASP A 193 4.71 22.64 -13.91
N LYS A 194 4.11 23.82 -13.96
CA LYS A 194 2.73 24.01 -14.42
C LYS A 194 2.54 23.72 -15.90
N LEU A 195 3.58 23.91 -16.71
CA LEU A 195 3.53 23.60 -18.14
C LEU A 195 3.50 22.08 -18.35
N GLU A 196 4.31 21.33 -17.62
CA GLU A 196 4.29 19.86 -17.66
C GLU A 196 2.94 19.30 -17.21
N GLU A 197 2.36 19.86 -16.16
CA GLU A 197 1.01 19.50 -15.69
C GLU A 197 -0.01 19.70 -16.83
N GLN A 198 0.02 20.83 -17.51
CA GLN A 198 -0.92 21.12 -18.59
C GLN A 198 -0.70 20.20 -19.82
N MET A 199 0.56 19.94 -20.16
CA MET A 199 0.89 18.98 -21.22
C MET A 199 0.39 17.57 -20.90
N PHE A 200 0.53 17.14 -19.65
CA PHE A 200 -0.02 15.86 -19.20
C PHE A 200 -1.55 15.82 -19.34
N LEU A 201 -2.24 16.86 -18.90
CA LEU A 201 -3.70 16.96 -19.00
C LEU A 201 -4.17 16.97 -20.45
N LEU A 202 -3.48 17.69 -21.34
CA LEU A 202 -3.78 17.71 -22.77
C LEU A 202 -3.61 16.32 -23.41
N LYS A 203 -2.47 15.65 -23.16
CA LYS A 203 -2.25 14.27 -23.63
C LYS A 203 -3.36 13.33 -23.17
N ARG A 204 -3.80 13.48 -21.93
CA ARG A 204 -4.88 12.67 -21.35
C ARG A 204 -6.24 12.93 -21.99
N GLN A 205 -6.51 14.17 -22.45
CA GLN A 205 -7.75 14.51 -23.16
C GLN A 205 -7.75 13.96 -24.59
N HIS A 206 -6.59 13.91 -25.26
CA HIS A 206 -6.44 13.39 -26.62
C HIS A 206 -6.52 11.87 -26.74
N VAL A 207 -6.47 11.12 -25.62
CA VAL A 207 -6.79 9.70 -25.64
C VAL A 207 -8.28 9.57 -25.98
N THR A 208 -8.58 9.22 -27.22
CA THR A 208 -9.92 9.00 -27.72
C THR A 208 -10.59 7.91 -26.87
N ARG A 209 -11.40 8.33 -25.91
CA ARG A 209 -12.20 7.38 -25.13
C ARG A 209 -13.29 6.88 -26.07
N ASP A 210 -13.22 5.60 -26.41
CA ASP A 210 -14.31 4.97 -27.15
C ASP A 210 -15.53 4.89 -26.22
N TRP A 211 -16.42 5.87 -26.38
CA TRP A 211 -17.67 5.95 -25.61
C TRP A 211 -18.53 4.69 -25.76
N LYS A 212 -18.34 3.92 -26.83
CA LYS A 212 -18.97 2.61 -27.01
C LYS A 212 -18.52 1.59 -25.98
N GLN A 213 -17.25 1.65 -25.53
CA GLN A 213 -16.75 0.79 -24.46
C GLN A 213 -17.29 1.20 -23.08
N LEU A 214 -17.56 2.49 -22.86
CA LEU A 214 -18.15 2.97 -21.62
C LEU A 214 -19.65 2.60 -21.50
N THR A 215 -20.37 2.63 -22.62
CA THR A 215 -21.78 2.21 -22.67
C THR A 215 -21.95 0.69 -22.70
N GLN A 216 -20.94 -0.07 -23.17
CA GLN A 216 -20.95 -1.54 -23.12
C GLN A 216 -20.69 -2.11 -21.72
N ARG A 217 -20.24 -1.31 -20.73
CA ARG A 217 -20.17 -1.76 -19.34
C ARG A 217 -21.53 -2.14 -18.73
N GLU A 218 -22.62 -1.59 -19.23
CA GLU A 218 -23.97 -2.00 -18.81
C GLU A 218 -24.37 -3.40 -19.29
N ARG A 219 -23.71 -3.96 -20.34
CA ARG A 219 -23.95 -5.32 -20.84
C ARG A 219 -23.13 -6.41 -20.16
N ARG A 220 -22.29 -6.09 -19.17
CA ARG A 220 -21.63 -7.08 -18.30
C ARG A 220 -22.53 -7.66 -17.21
N SER A 221 -23.85 -7.47 -17.30
CA SER A 221 -24.83 -8.15 -16.42
C SER A 221 -24.75 -9.69 -16.51
N ALA A 222 -24.36 -10.24 -17.67
CA ALA A 222 -24.19 -11.69 -17.82
C ALA A 222 -22.95 -12.24 -17.08
N SER A 223 -21.91 -11.43 -16.84
CA SER A 223 -20.77 -11.88 -16.03
C SER A 223 -21.04 -11.70 -14.52
N LYS A 224 -22.02 -10.89 -14.17
CA LYS A 224 -22.46 -10.72 -12.78
C LYS A 224 -23.09 -12.02 -12.23
N ASP A 225 -23.87 -12.71 -13.06
CA ASP A 225 -24.55 -13.93 -12.63
C ASP A 225 -23.55 -15.05 -12.32
N ILE A 226 -22.53 -15.25 -13.18
CA ILE A 226 -21.51 -16.28 -12.96
C ILE A 226 -20.64 -15.98 -11.74
N SER A 227 -20.25 -14.72 -11.54
CA SER A 227 -19.45 -14.32 -10.36
C SER A 227 -20.26 -14.40 -9.07
N THR A 228 -21.55 -14.05 -9.12
CA THR A 228 -22.46 -14.14 -7.98
C THR A 228 -22.72 -15.61 -7.62
N GLU A 229 -23.01 -16.45 -8.59
CA GLU A 229 -23.17 -17.91 -8.39
C GLU A 229 -21.89 -18.56 -7.83
N LEU A 230 -20.71 -18.10 -8.29
CA LEU A 230 -19.42 -18.61 -7.80
C LEU A 230 -19.19 -18.19 -6.34
N ILE A 231 -19.48 -16.94 -6.01
CA ILE A 231 -19.37 -16.39 -4.65
C ILE A 231 -20.36 -17.11 -3.72
N ASP A 232 -21.62 -17.25 -4.14
CA ASP A 232 -22.65 -17.92 -3.34
C ASP A 232 -22.29 -19.40 -3.09
N LYS A 233 -21.75 -20.08 -4.11
CA LYS A 233 -21.32 -21.48 -4.01
C LYS A 233 -20.13 -21.69 -3.08
N HIS A 234 -19.24 -20.69 -2.96
CA HIS A 234 -18.01 -20.74 -2.17
C HIS A 234 -17.95 -19.63 -1.13
N GLN A 235 -19.11 -19.19 -0.61
CA GLN A 235 -19.27 -18.04 0.26
C GLN A 235 -18.28 -18.08 1.44
N ALA A 236 -18.19 -19.20 2.15
CA ALA A 236 -17.31 -19.32 3.30
C ALA A 236 -15.83 -19.04 2.95
N LEU A 237 -15.35 -19.52 1.80
CA LEU A 237 -13.99 -19.29 1.33
C LEU A 237 -13.74 -17.81 1.01
N PHE A 238 -14.73 -17.15 0.40
CA PHE A 238 -14.62 -15.73 0.10
C PHE A 238 -14.74 -14.85 1.36
N ASP A 239 -15.59 -15.24 2.31
CA ASP A 239 -15.74 -14.55 3.59
C ASP A 239 -14.43 -14.65 4.42
N ASP A 240 -13.78 -15.82 4.47
CA ASP A 240 -12.47 -16.01 5.10
C ASP A 240 -11.37 -15.17 4.42
N PHE A 241 -11.37 -15.14 3.09
CA PHE A 241 -10.43 -14.31 2.33
C PHE A 241 -10.63 -12.82 2.61
N TRP A 242 -11.89 -12.35 2.62
CA TRP A 242 -12.21 -10.97 2.94
C TRP A 242 -11.88 -10.62 4.39
N SER A 243 -12.16 -11.52 5.34
CA SER A 243 -11.80 -11.33 6.75
C SER A 243 -10.28 -11.16 6.88
N THR A 244 -9.50 -12.05 6.27
CA THR A 244 -8.04 -11.96 6.27
C THR A 244 -7.54 -10.68 5.59
N THR A 245 -8.17 -10.28 4.48
CA THR A 245 -7.84 -9.02 3.77
C THR A 245 -8.10 -7.80 4.64
N LEU A 246 -9.22 -7.80 5.36
CA LEU A 246 -9.59 -6.72 6.26
C LEU A 246 -8.66 -6.68 7.48
N ASP A 247 -8.34 -7.81 8.08
CA ASP A 247 -7.42 -7.92 9.22
C ASP A 247 -6.02 -7.42 8.89
N LEU A 248 -5.52 -7.74 7.71
CA LEU A 248 -4.21 -7.30 7.24
C LEU A 248 -4.20 -5.85 6.73
N GLY A 249 -5.39 -5.29 6.44
CA GLY A 249 -5.51 -3.98 5.77
C GLY A 249 -5.02 -3.97 4.31
N ARG A 250 -4.78 -5.16 3.73
CA ARG A 250 -4.31 -5.38 2.35
C ARG A 250 -4.67 -6.79 1.88
N ILE A 251 -4.57 -7.02 0.59
CA ILE A 251 -4.72 -8.37 0.02
C ILE A 251 -3.61 -9.27 0.59
N PRO A 252 -3.95 -10.44 1.18
CA PRO A 252 -2.96 -11.35 1.74
C PRO A 252 -2.10 -11.97 0.64
N ALA A 253 -0.80 -12.16 0.93
CA ALA A 253 0.06 -12.97 0.11
C ALA A 253 -0.37 -14.45 0.17
N ASN A 254 0.03 -15.26 -0.83
CA ASN A 254 -0.36 -16.68 -0.86
C ASN A 254 0.04 -17.47 0.39
N SER A 255 1.11 -17.08 1.06
CA SER A 255 1.59 -17.69 2.30
C SER A 255 0.84 -17.22 3.56
N GLU A 256 0.05 -16.17 3.46
CA GLU A 256 -0.67 -15.54 4.56
C GLU A 256 -2.15 -15.93 4.60
N PHE A 257 -2.64 -16.62 3.57
CA PHE A 257 -4.00 -17.13 3.48
C PHE A 257 -3.98 -18.66 3.39
N GLU A 258 -4.52 -19.31 4.41
CA GLU A 258 -4.50 -20.77 4.56
C GLU A 258 -5.10 -21.50 3.35
N TYR A 259 -6.16 -20.95 2.75
CA TYR A 259 -6.89 -21.56 1.63
C TYR A 259 -6.52 -20.97 0.27
N SER A 260 -5.31 -20.41 0.13
CA SER A 260 -4.84 -19.76 -1.11
C SER A 260 -4.92 -20.65 -2.37
N GLU A 261 -4.59 -21.93 -2.23
CA GLU A 261 -4.72 -22.90 -3.35
C GLU A 261 -6.18 -23.19 -3.74
N GLN A 262 -7.08 -23.24 -2.76
CA GLN A 262 -8.51 -23.43 -3.04
C GLN A 262 -9.09 -22.21 -3.72
N LEU A 263 -8.74 -21.01 -3.25
CA LEU A 263 -9.15 -19.76 -3.86
C LEU A 263 -8.68 -19.65 -5.31
N ARG A 264 -7.42 -20.04 -5.59
CA ARG A 264 -6.86 -20.07 -6.95
C ARG A 264 -7.61 -21.04 -7.87
N ARG A 265 -8.02 -22.20 -7.37
CA ARG A 265 -8.80 -23.18 -8.15
C ARG A 265 -10.21 -22.68 -8.47
N VAL A 266 -10.82 -21.93 -7.55
CA VAL A 266 -12.19 -21.43 -7.68
C VAL A 266 -12.23 -20.15 -8.51
N ALA A 267 -11.33 -19.19 -8.23
CA ALA A 267 -11.32 -17.88 -8.89
C ALA A 267 -10.54 -17.86 -10.22
N GLY A 268 -9.78 -18.92 -10.51
CA GLY A 268 -8.86 -18.94 -11.64
C GLY A 268 -7.53 -18.27 -11.32
N SER A 269 -6.49 -18.57 -12.11
CA SER A 269 -5.23 -17.82 -12.04
C SER A 269 -5.42 -16.47 -12.74
N HIS A 270 -5.25 -15.40 -12.00
CA HIS A 270 -5.05 -14.06 -12.56
C HIS A 270 -3.60 -13.87 -12.93
#